data_21a7f0c2005c282ab20c87e81ecc5feb
#
_entry.id   21a7f0c2005c282ab20c87e81ecc5feb
#
_cell.length_a   1.000
_cell.length_b   1.000
_cell.length_c   1.000
_cell.angle_alpha   90.00
_cell.angle_beta   90.00
_cell.angle_gamma   90.00
#
_symmetry.space_group_name_H-M   'P 1'
#
loop_
_entity.id
_entity.type
_entity.pdbx_description
1 polymer ?
#
loop_
_entity_poly.entity_id
_entity_poly.type
_entity_poly.pdbx_seq_one_letter_code
_entity_poly.pdbx_strand_id
1 'polypeptide(L)'
;MSVVALARKTLFYEWRKFLPAALAVAFSGLLLLMQAALMFGIFDSASVYVSKSSADLWAGYPGTQTIELGRSIPRDTEMALRMDPAVTRVEPFYWIDGDWRGPASHGSLSVFISGIDPSPAGLMFTHVIP
;
A
#
# COMPACT_ATOMS: atom_id res chain seq x y z
N MET A 1 19.46 29.05 -43.23
CA MET A 1 18.49 28.98 -42.14
C MET A 1 18.37 27.52 -41.76
N SER A 2 18.56 27.17 -40.47
CA SER A 2 18.48 25.77 -40.08
C SER A 2 17.01 25.29 -40.08
N VAL A 3 16.79 24.07 -40.51
CA VAL A 3 15.46 23.40 -40.56
C VAL A 3 14.73 23.49 -39.23
N VAL A 4 15.50 23.41 -38.10
CA VAL A 4 15.01 23.55 -36.76
C VAL A 4 14.43 24.94 -36.47
N ALA A 5 15.06 25.99 -36.99
CA ALA A 5 14.57 27.36 -36.79
C ALA A 5 13.25 27.60 -37.55
N LEU A 6 13.12 27.01 -38.73
CA LEU A 6 11.89 27.08 -39.53
C LEU A 6 10.76 26.29 -38.81
N ALA A 7 11.01 25.07 -38.39
CA ALA A 7 10.04 24.23 -37.67
C ALA A 7 9.52 24.91 -36.42
N ARG A 8 10.41 25.50 -35.59
CA ARG A 8 10.03 26.25 -34.40
C ARG A 8 9.14 27.46 -34.72
N LYS A 9 9.46 28.22 -35.76
CA LYS A 9 8.68 29.39 -36.18
C LYS A 9 7.28 28.99 -36.63
N THR A 10 7.15 27.90 -37.40
CA THR A 10 5.87 27.37 -37.87
C THR A 10 5.04 26.87 -36.67
N LEU A 11 5.65 26.17 -35.72
CA LEU A 11 4.97 25.66 -34.52
C LEU A 11 4.35 26.79 -33.69
N PHE A 12 5.09 27.87 -33.46
CA PHE A 12 4.60 29.03 -32.72
C PHE A 12 3.57 29.87 -33.49
N TYR A 13 3.68 29.92 -34.82
CA TYR A 13 2.72 30.69 -35.63
C TYR A 13 1.37 29.96 -35.74
N GLU A 14 1.41 28.62 -35.88
CA GLU A 14 0.22 27.80 -36.08
C GLU A 14 -0.16 27.00 -34.79
N TRP A 15 0.21 27.52 -33.63
CA TRP A 15 0.02 26.81 -32.32
C TRP A 15 -1.40 26.30 -32.10
N ARG A 16 -2.43 27.02 -32.60
CA ARG A 16 -3.83 26.62 -32.50
C ARG A 16 -4.14 25.28 -33.17
N LYS A 17 -3.39 24.90 -34.23
CA LYS A 17 -3.56 23.60 -34.89
C LYS A 17 -2.92 22.46 -34.09
N PHE A 18 -1.82 22.75 -33.39
CA PHE A 18 -1.09 21.74 -32.61
C PHE A 18 -1.60 21.60 -31.17
N LEU A 19 -2.32 22.61 -30.67
CA LEU A 19 -2.83 22.61 -29.30
C LEU A 19 -3.68 21.38 -28.96
N PRO A 20 -4.67 20.95 -29.79
CA PRO A 20 -5.47 19.77 -29.47
C PRO A 20 -4.62 18.50 -29.36
N ALA A 21 -3.64 18.32 -30.27
CA ALA A 21 -2.75 17.18 -30.23
C ALA A 21 -1.85 17.21 -29.00
N ALA A 22 -1.29 18.37 -28.64
CA ALA A 22 -0.48 18.55 -27.44
C ALA A 22 -1.29 18.27 -26.18
N LEU A 23 -2.53 18.75 -26.09
CA LEU A 23 -3.42 18.47 -24.98
C LEU A 23 -3.78 17.00 -24.88
N ALA A 24 -4.03 16.32 -26.00
CA ALA A 24 -4.31 14.89 -26.01
C ALA A 24 -3.12 14.07 -25.47
N VAL A 25 -1.90 14.39 -25.89
CA VAL A 25 -0.67 13.74 -25.41
C VAL A 25 -0.45 14.04 -23.92
N ALA A 26 -0.62 15.30 -23.52
CA ALA A 26 -0.48 15.70 -22.11
C ALA A 26 -1.49 15.00 -21.22
N PHE A 27 -2.75 14.90 -21.64
CA PHE A 27 -3.80 14.20 -20.91
C PHE A 27 -3.53 12.70 -20.80
N SER A 28 -3.13 12.07 -21.90
CA SER A 28 -2.76 10.65 -21.90
C SER A 28 -1.55 10.38 -20.98
N GLY A 29 -0.55 11.24 -21.02
CA GLY A 29 0.60 11.17 -20.13
C GLY A 29 0.21 11.31 -18.66
N LEU A 30 -0.68 12.25 -18.34
CA LEU A 30 -1.21 12.44 -17.00
C LEU A 30 -1.94 11.19 -16.48
N LEU A 31 -2.79 10.59 -17.33
CA LEU A 31 -3.51 9.36 -16.96
C LEU A 31 -2.55 8.20 -16.68
N LEU A 32 -1.53 8.01 -17.53
CA LEU A 32 -0.52 6.98 -17.31
C LEU A 32 0.25 7.18 -16.00
N LEU A 33 0.65 8.41 -15.71
CA LEU A 33 1.33 8.75 -14.46
C LEU A 33 0.43 8.51 -13.25
N MET A 34 -0.85 8.87 -13.34
CA MET A 34 -1.82 8.64 -12.28
C MET A 34 -2.04 7.14 -12.01
N GLN A 35 -2.15 6.33 -13.07
CA GLN A 35 -2.27 4.88 -12.94
C GLN A 35 -1.01 4.25 -12.32
N ALA A 36 0.17 4.68 -12.74
CA ALA A 36 1.43 4.23 -12.16
C ALA A 36 1.53 4.60 -10.68
N ALA A 37 1.18 5.84 -10.31
CA ALA A 37 1.20 6.30 -8.93
C ALA A 37 0.23 5.50 -8.04
N LEU A 38 -0.98 5.22 -8.52
CA LEU A 38 -1.94 4.37 -7.82
C LEU A 38 -1.40 2.95 -7.62
N MET A 39 -0.83 2.37 -8.66
CA MET A 39 -0.24 1.03 -8.58
C MET A 39 0.89 0.97 -7.54
N PHE A 40 1.83 1.89 -7.58
CA PHE A 40 2.91 1.95 -6.59
C PHE A 40 2.38 2.22 -5.18
N GLY A 41 1.37 3.09 -5.01
CA GLY A 41 0.75 3.35 -3.73
C GLY A 41 0.08 2.11 -3.12
N ILE A 42 -0.59 1.30 -3.93
CA ILE A 42 -1.19 0.04 -3.47
C ILE A 42 -0.11 -0.95 -3.03
N PHE A 43 0.97 -1.12 -3.81
CA PHE A 43 2.06 -2.01 -3.43
C PHE A 43 2.78 -1.56 -2.17
N ASP A 44 3.06 -0.28 -2.04
CA ASP A 44 3.68 0.29 -0.84
C ASP A 44 2.80 0.06 0.39
N SER A 45 1.52 0.35 0.28
CA SER A 45 0.53 0.14 1.34
C SER A 45 0.44 -1.33 1.77
N ALA A 46 0.38 -2.25 0.80
CA ALA A 46 0.28 -3.69 1.08
C ALA A 46 1.55 -4.26 1.74
N SER A 47 2.72 -3.68 1.45
CA SER A 47 4.00 -4.15 1.99
C SER A 47 4.36 -3.56 3.34
N VAL A 48 3.66 -2.50 3.80
CA VAL A 48 4.04 -1.75 5.00
C VAL A 48 4.11 -2.62 6.25
N TYR A 49 3.19 -3.55 6.42
CA TYR A 49 3.16 -4.45 7.59
C TYR A 49 4.37 -5.37 7.61
N VAL A 50 4.72 -5.94 6.47
CA VAL A 50 5.87 -6.84 6.35
C VAL A 50 7.18 -6.07 6.46
N SER A 51 7.30 -4.93 5.80
CA SER A 51 8.52 -4.14 5.77
C SER A 51 8.85 -3.43 7.10
N LYS A 52 7.83 -3.18 7.92
CA LYS A 52 7.99 -2.56 9.24
C LYS A 52 8.06 -3.57 10.39
N SER A 53 7.86 -4.85 10.11
CA SER A 53 8.03 -5.90 11.09
C SER A 53 9.49 -6.35 11.17
N SER A 54 9.88 -6.90 12.31
CA SER A 54 11.15 -7.60 12.51
C SER A 54 11.03 -9.12 12.35
N ALA A 55 9.88 -9.60 11.87
CA ALA A 55 9.63 -11.01 11.63
C ALA A 55 10.30 -11.46 10.33
N ASP A 56 11.04 -12.57 10.37
CA ASP A 56 11.67 -13.16 9.19
C ASP A 56 10.66 -13.88 8.29
N LEU A 57 9.57 -14.40 8.89
CA LEU A 57 8.55 -15.17 8.19
C LEU A 57 7.15 -14.74 8.61
N TRP A 58 6.25 -14.74 7.64
CA TRP A 58 4.82 -14.52 7.85
C TRP A 58 4.04 -15.77 7.48
N ALA A 59 3.25 -16.27 8.41
CA ALA A 59 2.36 -17.39 8.18
C ALA A 59 0.91 -16.89 8.01
N GLY A 60 0.29 -17.24 6.91
CA GLY A 60 -1.09 -16.89 6.58
C GLY A 60 -1.90 -18.12 6.20
N TYR A 61 -3.23 -17.95 6.11
CA TYR A 61 -4.09 -19.00 5.58
C TYR A 61 -3.70 -19.32 4.12
N PRO A 62 -3.70 -20.59 3.69
CA PRO A 62 -3.37 -20.95 2.32
C PRO A 62 -4.19 -20.18 1.29
N GLY A 63 -3.50 -19.55 0.30
CA GLY A 63 -4.12 -18.72 -0.73
C GLY A 63 -4.35 -17.26 -0.34
N THR A 64 -3.92 -16.82 0.85
CA THR A 64 -3.93 -15.40 1.23
C THR A 64 -2.94 -14.62 0.38
N GLN A 65 -3.43 -13.61 -0.33
CA GLN A 65 -2.63 -12.75 -1.19
C GLN A 65 -2.16 -11.47 -0.48
N THR A 66 -2.98 -10.96 0.44
CA THR A 66 -2.69 -9.77 1.24
C THR A 66 -3.14 -9.98 2.67
N ILE A 67 -2.52 -9.29 3.61
CA ILE A 67 -2.86 -9.38 5.04
C ILE A 67 -4.33 -8.97 5.28
N GLU A 68 -4.79 -7.94 4.58
CA GLU A 68 -6.13 -7.36 4.70
C GLU A 68 -7.25 -8.31 4.24
N LEU A 69 -6.94 -9.21 3.31
CA LEU A 69 -7.89 -10.22 2.78
C LEU A 69 -7.64 -11.60 3.38
N GLY A 70 -6.79 -11.68 4.41
CA GLY A 70 -6.46 -12.92 5.09
C GLY A 70 -7.65 -13.53 5.84
N ARG A 71 -7.67 -14.85 5.87
CA ARG A 71 -8.57 -15.60 6.74
C ARG A 71 -7.89 -15.91 8.06
N SER A 72 -8.69 -16.09 9.10
CA SER A 72 -8.19 -16.53 10.41
C SER A 72 -7.46 -17.86 10.30
N ILE A 73 -6.29 -17.92 10.87
CA ILE A 73 -5.49 -19.15 10.99
C ILE A 73 -6.01 -19.93 12.20
N PRO A 74 -6.10 -21.27 12.12
CA PRO A 74 -6.43 -22.11 13.26
C PRO A 74 -5.44 -21.90 14.43
N ARG A 75 -5.94 -21.93 15.66
CA ARG A 75 -5.10 -21.72 16.88
C ARG A 75 -4.05 -22.80 17.08
N ASP A 76 -4.30 -24.01 16.60
CA ASP A 76 -3.35 -25.13 16.62
C ASP A 76 -2.11 -24.87 15.75
N THR A 77 -2.23 -24.05 14.71
CA THR A 77 -1.11 -23.62 13.87
C THR A 77 -0.07 -22.82 14.67
N GLU A 78 -0.51 -21.91 15.54
CA GLU A 78 0.39 -21.17 16.43
C GLU A 78 1.17 -22.12 17.35
N MET A 79 0.45 -23.08 17.91
CA MET A 79 1.07 -24.08 18.80
C MET A 79 2.07 -24.97 18.06
N ALA A 80 1.72 -25.40 16.86
CA ALA A 80 2.61 -26.20 16.00
C ALA A 80 3.89 -25.41 15.64
N LEU A 81 3.77 -24.13 15.30
CA LEU A 81 4.92 -23.27 15.00
C LEU A 81 5.82 -23.07 16.24
N ARG A 82 5.24 -22.92 17.42
CA ARG A 82 5.99 -22.79 18.68
C ARG A 82 6.75 -24.06 19.08
N MET A 83 6.31 -25.21 18.60
CA MET A 83 6.95 -26.51 18.84
C MET A 83 8.10 -26.80 17.87
N ASP A 84 8.22 -26.04 16.77
CA ASP A 84 9.29 -26.24 15.82
C ASP A 84 10.62 -25.68 16.39
N PRO A 85 11.68 -26.50 16.51
CA PRO A 85 12.96 -26.06 17.06
C PRO A 85 13.68 -25.01 16.20
N ALA A 86 13.31 -24.84 14.93
CA ALA A 86 13.83 -23.80 14.06
C ALA A 86 13.19 -22.43 14.29
N VAL A 87 12.06 -22.39 15.02
CA VAL A 87 11.31 -21.16 15.29
C VAL A 87 11.66 -20.62 16.67
N THR A 88 12.28 -19.46 16.70
CA THR A 88 12.69 -18.82 17.96
C THR A 88 11.55 -18.08 18.65
N ARG A 89 10.63 -17.52 17.87
CA ARG A 89 9.50 -16.74 18.37
C ARG A 89 8.32 -16.78 17.41
N VAL A 90 7.13 -16.85 17.94
CA VAL A 90 5.86 -16.74 17.20
C VAL A 90 5.01 -15.68 17.89
N GLU A 91 4.50 -14.75 17.09
CA GLU A 91 3.61 -13.70 17.53
C GLU A 91 2.36 -13.66 16.64
N PRO A 92 1.15 -13.75 17.22
CA PRO A 92 -0.07 -13.63 16.47
C PRO A 92 -0.31 -12.16 16.07
N PHE A 93 -0.62 -11.95 14.81
CA PHE A 93 -1.06 -10.66 14.27
C PHE A 93 -2.57 -10.71 14.05
N TYR A 94 -3.29 -9.78 14.65
CA TYR A 94 -4.73 -9.66 14.52
C TYR A 94 -5.06 -8.46 13.63
N TRP A 95 -5.95 -8.67 12.70
CA TRP A 95 -6.47 -7.66 11.80
C TRP A 95 -7.98 -7.69 11.79
N ILE A 96 -8.59 -6.54 11.99
CA ILE A 96 -10.05 -6.39 11.94
C ILE A 96 -10.42 -5.02 11.36
N ASP A 97 -11.41 -4.99 10.52
CA ASP A 97 -12.03 -3.76 10.03
C ASP A 97 -13.27 -3.43 10.86
N GLY A 98 -13.55 -2.17 11.02
CA GLY A 98 -14.69 -1.71 11.79
C GLY A 98 -15.04 -0.25 11.52
N ASP A 99 -16.23 0.13 11.94
CA ASP A 99 -16.69 1.50 11.87
C ASP A 99 -16.60 2.17 13.25
N TRP A 100 -15.71 3.15 13.34
CA TRP A 100 -15.64 3.97 14.54
C TRP A 100 -16.66 5.10 14.48
N ARG A 101 -17.44 5.24 15.56
CA ARG A 101 -18.41 6.33 15.75
C ARG A 101 -18.00 7.14 16.95
N GLY A 102 -17.62 8.39 16.71
CA GLY A 102 -17.33 9.33 17.80
C GLY A 102 -18.60 9.72 18.56
N PRO A 103 -18.49 10.07 19.85
CA PRO A 103 -19.64 10.38 20.71
C PRO A 103 -20.46 11.59 20.25
N ALA A 104 -19.90 12.48 19.44
CA ALA A 104 -20.56 13.67 18.91
C ALA A 104 -20.60 13.72 17.38
N SER A 105 -20.26 12.63 16.69
CA SER A 105 -20.16 12.64 15.24
C SER A 105 -21.46 12.23 14.57
N HIS A 106 -21.81 12.93 13.50
CA HIS A 106 -22.95 12.59 12.64
C HIS A 106 -22.57 11.61 11.52
N GLY A 107 -21.48 10.83 11.68
CA GLY A 107 -21.00 9.86 10.70
C GLY A 107 -20.21 8.73 11.33
N SER A 108 -19.92 7.73 10.54
CA SER A 108 -18.98 6.66 10.85
C SER A 108 -17.69 6.84 10.06
N LEU A 109 -16.57 6.55 10.67
CA LEU A 109 -15.25 6.49 10.04
C LEU A 109 -14.81 5.04 9.98
N SER A 110 -14.51 4.54 8.79
CA SER A 110 -13.94 3.20 8.64
C SER A 110 -12.52 3.19 9.20
N VAL A 111 -12.26 2.29 10.12
CA VAL A 111 -10.97 2.15 10.79
C VAL A 111 -10.49 0.71 10.70
N PHE A 112 -9.18 0.57 10.57
CA PHE A 112 -8.51 -0.72 10.68
C PHE A 112 -7.87 -0.82 12.05
N ILE A 113 -8.09 -1.95 12.71
CA ILE A 113 -7.58 -2.22 14.05
C ILE A 113 -6.61 -3.39 13.92
N SER A 114 -5.36 -3.16 14.26
CA SER A 114 -4.35 -4.21 14.33
C SER A 114 -3.98 -4.50 15.77
N GLY A 115 -4.05 -5.79 16.14
CA GLY A 115 -3.59 -6.27 17.45
C GLY A 115 -2.16 -6.78 17.33
N ILE A 116 -1.27 -6.17 18.11
CA ILE A 116 0.18 -6.46 18.13
C ILE A 116 0.66 -6.55 19.57
N ASP A 117 1.82 -7.16 19.80
CA ASP A 117 2.53 -7.07 21.07
C ASP A 117 3.25 -5.71 21.18
N PRO A 118 2.82 -4.80 22.08
CA PRO A 118 3.43 -3.48 22.21
C PRO A 118 4.77 -3.48 22.94
N SER A 119 5.26 -4.65 23.36
CA SER A 119 6.53 -4.74 24.09
C SER A 119 7.73 -4.43 23.18
N PRO A 120 8.87 -3.96 23.73
CA PRO A 120 10.09 -3.75 22.95
C PRO A 120 10.61 -5.01 22.25
N ALA A 121 10.13 -6.17 22.71
CA ALA A 121 10.44 -7.46 22.10
C ALA A 121 9.40 -7.90 21.06
N GLY A 122 8.34 -7.12 20.82
CA GLY A 122 7.34 -7.39 19.79
C GLY A 122 7.95 -7.46 18.40
N LEU A 123 7.42 -8.34 17.54
CA LEU A 123 7.87 -8.51 16.17
C LEU A 123 7.31 -7.44 15.24
N MET A 124 6.24 -6.77 15.65
CA MET A 124 5.57 -5.75 14.87
C MET A 124 5.92 -4.35 15.37
N PHE A 125 6.19 -3.44 14.44
CA PHE A 125 6.37 -2.02 14.65
C PHE A 125 7.20 -1.63 15.89
N THR A 126 8.52 -1.57 15.74
CA THR A 126 9.45 -1.10 16.78
C THR A 126 9.22 0.36 17.21
N HIS A 127 8.38 1.08 16.50
CA HIS A 127 7.96 2.44 16.83
C HIS A 127 6.46 2.59 16.64
N VAL A 128 5.70 2.24 17.66
CA VAL A 128 4.35 2.78 17.84
C VAL A 128 4.53 4.25 18.22
N ILE A 129 4.00 5.15 17.43
CA ILE A 129 4.05 6.59 17.68
C ILE A 129 3.39 6.84 19.04
N PRO A 130 4.08 7.56 19.94
CA PRO A 130 3.54 7.88 21.25
C PRO A 130 2.30 8.75 21.18
#